data_c6e52330a274b4fa1a4c76d1afdf1a6a
#
_entry.id   c6e52330a274b4fa1a4c76d1afdf1a6a
#
_cell.length_a   1.000
_cell.length_b   1.000
_cell.length_c   1.000
_cell.angle_alpha   90.00
_cell.angle_beta   90.00
_cell.angle_gamma   90.00
#
_symmetry.space_group_name_H-M   'P 1'
#
loop_
_entity.id
_entity.type
_entity.pdbx_description
1 polymer ?
#
loop_
_entity_poly.entity_id
_entity_poly.type
_entity_poly.pdbx_seq_one_letter_code
_entity_poly.pdbx_strand_id
1 'polypeptide(L)'
;MKAFARGATRLRSTSLSAVPPPRASSEYLDEYADTAASILYRSPLPSESGLPVYILNAAAFPDAFEVDYDALLPYVLARLPGEEELIAGEEYEIVFFAGGQPESATSEKKTGPGMGWYLQAYHVLSRAVRKRLQKLYVVHERSWVRVLIEVFGTMVSPKFRKKIVHVSTLSSLALHIPIEKLLIPPSVYLHDRRLSPDIHSPYVSGRRAFCANDPMPRNLYGQRRLPRVLRETTTFLCQSENIKTEGIFRIPPQSILVGILREAYDRGQQFIVWKEGGITYTQPDMDHQTLRHIHQSDAYGVHLAAGLIKLWYRELKTPIFHETCYDELRYKFGSPDADVELEDLTEMLSPTSSTSCLSQTARLILILHLIPLLSLVTSYSATNKMTPDNLAICFSPALVCGSDQLADAKMTSIIRRILEAAVEN
;
A
#
# COMPACT_ATOMS: atom_id res chain seq x y z
N MET A 1 9.84 -31.31 35.11
CA MET A 1 11.03 -31.95 34.49
C MET A 1 10.53 -32.86 33.36
N LYS A 2 10.59 -32.40 32.13
CA LYS A 2 10.43 -33.26 30.93
C LYS A 2 11.64 -32.96 30.04
N ALA A 3 12.43 -34.00 29.84
CA ALA A 3 13.67 -33.95 29.07
C ALA A 3 13.37 -33.75 27.58
N PHE A 4 13.97 -32.77 26.98
CA PHE A 4 14.03 -32.60 25.53
C PHE A 4 15.06 -33.59 24.98
N ALA A 5 14.58 -34.56 24.21
CA ALA A 5 15.44 -35.45 23.42
C ALA A 5 16.07 -34.63 22.28
N ARG A 6 17.38 -34.48 22.33
CA ARG A 6 18.19 -33.99 21.21
C ARG A 6 18.15 -35.03 20.09
N GLY A 7 17.38 -34.75 19.05
CA GLY A 7 17.40 -35.52 17.80
C GLY A 7 18.71 -35.29 17.07
N ALA A 8 19.44 -36.35 16.81
CA ALA A 8 20.67 -36.37 16.04
C ALA A 8 20.41 -35.87 14.62
N THR A 9 21.11 -34.82 14.22
CA THR A 9 21.13 -34.28 12.86
C THR A 9 21.71 -35.34 11.92
N ARG A 10 20.86 -36.04 11.19
CA ARG A 10 21.30 -36.85 10.04
C ARG A 10 21.77 -35.86 8.96
N LEU A 11 23.06 -35.86 8.68
CA LEU A 11 23.64 -35.35 7.45
C LEU A 11 23.05 -36.15 6.27
N ARG A 12 21.91 -35.69 5.75
CA ARG A 12 21.43 -36.10 4.45
C ARG A 12 22.19 -35.28 3.43
N SER A 13 23.06 -35.88 2.65
CA SER A 13 23.51 -35.37 1.37
C SER A 13 22.32 -35.48 0.41
N THR A 14 21.35 -34.61 0.54
CA THR A 14 20.29 -34.42 -0.43
C THR A 14 20.86 -33.48 -1.49
N SER A 15 20.96 -33.97 -2.72
CA SER A 15 21.06 -33.08 -3.89
C SER A 15 19.85 -32.14 -3.80
N LEU A 16 20.11 -30.85 -3.48
CA LEU A 16 19.05 -29.87 -3.36
C LEU A 16 18.34 -29.75 -4.71
N SER A 17 17.06 -30.06 -4.70
CA SER A 17 16.21 -29.90 -5.87
C SER A 17 15.86 -28.42 -6.05
N ALA A 18 15.87 -27.93 -7.28
CA ALA A 18 15.33 -26.62 -7.62
C ALA A 18 13.78 -26.61 -7.67
N VAL A 19 13.16 -27.78 -7.55
CA VAL A 19 11.72 -27.99 -7.72
C VAL A 19 11.14 -28.49 -6.40
N PRO A 20 10.07 -27.85 -5.88
CA PRO A 20 9.38 -28.33 -4.68
C PRO A 20 8.69 -29.68 -4.95
N PRO A 21 8.32 -30.43 -3.90
CA PRO A 21 7.49 -31.62 -4.03
C PRO A 21 6.21 -31.31 -4.84
N PRO A 22 5.66 -32.28 -5.56
CA PRO A 22 4.38 -32.11 -6.24
C PRO A 22 3.27 -31.70 -5.25
N ARG A 23 2.38 -30.81 -5.64
CA ARG A 23 1.32 -30.27 -4.76
C ARG A 23 0.39 -31.34 -4.20
N ALA A 24 0.26 -32.48 -4.87
CA ALA A 24 -0.50 -33.63 -4.41
C ALA A 24 0.27 -34.53 -3.44
N SER A 25 1.55 -34.28 -3.20
CA SER A 25 2.38 -35.03 -2.27
C SER A 25 2.14 -34.65 -0.82
N SER A 26 2.21 -35.60 0.12
CA SER A 26 2.21 -35.30 1.56
C SER A 26 3.45 -34.53 2.03
N GLU A 27 4.47 -34.41 1.20
CA GLU A 27 5.69 -33.66 1.47
C GLU A 27 5.55 -32.16 1.05
N TYR A 28 4.47 -31.80 0.34
CA TYR A 28 4.21 -30.42 -0.05
C TYR A 28 3.68 -29.62 1.13
N LEU A 29 4.29 -28.49 1.43
CA LEU A 29 3.93 -27.60 2.53
C LEU A 29 3.35 -26.30 1.98
N ASP A 30 2.03 -26.11 2.11
CA ASP A 30 1.33 -24.89 1.67
C ASP A 30 1.90 -23.65 2.36
N GLU A 31 2.28 -23.74 3.64
CA GLU A 31 2.91 -22.64 4.39
C GLU A 31 4.22 -22.17 3.74
N TYR A 32 5.03 -23.09 3.21
CA TYR A 32 6.26 -22.71 2.48
C TYR A 32 5.96 -22.11 1.13
N ALA A 33 4.90 -22.53 0.46
CA ALA A 33 4.46 -21.94 -0.78
C ALA A 33 3.97 -20.49 -0.57
N ASP A 34 3.22 -20.24 0.49
CA ASP A 34 2.74 -18.89 0.85
C ASP A 34 3.89 -17.97 1.27
N THR A 35 4.81 -18.50 2.09
CA THR A 35 6.03 -17.77 2.48
C THR A 35 6.88 -17.42 1.25
N ALA A 36 7.12 -18.39 0.35
CA ALA A 36 7.87 -18.17 -0.88
C ALA A 36 7.21 -17.12 -1.79
N ALA A 37 5.86 -17.10 -1.83
CA ALA A 37 5.11 -16.13 -2.61
C ALA A 37 5.24 -14.69 -2.09
N SER A 38 5.48 -14.50 -0.80
CA SER A 38 5.78 -13.18 -0.23
C SER A 38 7.24 -12.76 -0.45
N ILE A 39 8.16 -13.72 -0.51
CA ILE A 39 9.60 -13.48 -0.75
C ILE A 39 9.89 -13.13 -2.20
N LEU A 40 9.34 -13.93 -3.14
CA LEU A 40 9.60 -13.78 -4.56
C LEU A 40 8.29 -13.85 -5.35
N TYR A 41 7.94 -12.77 -6.03
CA TYR A 41 6.72 -12.69 -6.84
C TYR A 41 6.92 -11.88 -8.12
N ARG A 42 6.09 -12.17 -9.10
CA ARG A 42 6.06 -11.40 -10.35
C ARG A 42 5.27 -10.11 -10.13
N SER A 43 5.86 -8.97 -10.53
CA SER A 43 5.12 -7.70 -10.60
C SER A 43 4.04 -7.80 -11.69
N PRO A 44 2.84 -7.23 -11.50
CA PRO A 44 1.74 -7.38 -12.45
C PRO A 44 2.05 -6.85 -13.86
N LEU A 45 2.85 -5.79 -13.95
CA LEU A 45 3.24 -5.18 -15.23
C LEU A 45 4.70 -5.44 -15.57
N PRO A 46 5.02 -5.56 -16.88
CA PRO A 46 6.39 -5.69 -17.35
C PRO A 46 7.16 -4.37 -17.26
N SER A 47 8.49 -4.44 -17.43
CA SER A 47 9.35 -3.29 -17.60
C SER A 47 9.05 -2.55 -18.92
N GLU A 48 9.72 -1.42 -19.15
CA GLU A 48 9.60 -0.68 -20.43
C GLU A 48 10.08 -1.51 -21.63
N SER A 49 11.01 -2.43 -21.41
CA SER A 49 11.48 -3.38 -22.42
C SER A 49 10.49 -4.50 -22.70
N GLY A 50 9.33 -4.53 -22.06
CA GLY A 50 8.33 -5.59 -22.18
C GLY A 50 8.68 -6.87 -21.41
N LEU A 51 9.75 -6.86 -20.61
CA LEU A 51 10.20 -8.04 -19.86
C LEU A 51 9.43 -8.18 -18.53
N PRO A 52 9.04 -9.39 -18.12
CA PRO A 52 8.48 -9.65 -16.81
C PRO A 52 9.49 -9.27 -15.72
N VAL A 53 8.98 -8.58 -14.70
CA VAL A 53 9.76 -8.13 -13.54
C VAL A 53 9.39 -8.96 -12.32
N TYR A 54 10.39 -9.53 -11.68
CA TYR A 54 10.24 -10.28 -10.44
C TYR A 54 10.76 -9.45 -9.27
N ILE A 55 10.01 -9.44 -8.18
CA ILE A 55 10.37 -8.74 -6.95
C ILE A 55 10.88 -9.77 -5.94
N LEU A 56 12.11 -9.61 -5.48
CA LEU A 56 12.69 -10.35 -4.36
C LEU A 56 12.70 -9.41 -3.14
N ASN A 57 11.91 -9.75 -2.11
CA ASN A 57 11.70 -8.92 -0.93
C ASN A 57 12.44 -9.49 0.28
N ALA A 58 13.57 -8.89 0.68
CA ALA A 58 14.33 -9.36 1.84
C ALA A 58 13.57 -9.21 3.17
N ALA A 59 12.62 -8.28 3.27
CA ALA A 59 11.82 -8.09 4.48
C ALA A 59 10.86 -9.26 4.75
N ALA A 60 10.49 -10.00 3.71
CA ALA A 60 9.57 -11.13 3.80
C ALA A 60 10.25 -12.45 4.24
N PHE A 61 11.58 -12.49 4.35
CA PHE A 61 12.24 -13.67 4.88
C PHE A 61 11.85 -13.90 6.34
N PRO A 62 11.37 -15.11 6.71
CA PRO A 62 11.07 -15.48 8.08
C PRO A 62 12.33 -15.53 8.96
N ASP A 63 12.18 -15.74 10.25
CA ASP A 63 13.35 -15.96 11.12
C ASP A 63 13.95 -17.35 10.84
N ALA A 64 15.29 -17.42 10.83
CA ALA A 64 16.01 -18.68 10.63
C ALA A 64 15.79 -19.70 11.76
N PHE A 65 15.26 -19.28 12.89
CA PHE A 65 14.84 -20.18 13.97
C PHE A 65 13.45 -20.80 13.76
N GLU A 66 12.62 -20.18 12.90
CA GLU A 66 11.25 -20.58 12.64
C GLU A 66 11.12 -21.48 11.41
N VAL A 67 12.04 -21.36 10.44
CA VAL A 67 11.92 -22.00 9.12
C VAL A 67 13.22 -22.69 8.71
N ASP A 68 13.08 -23.91 8.16
CA ASP A 68 14.17 -24.59 7.46
C ASP A 68 14.34 -23.98 6.06
N TYR A 69 15.38 -23.16 5.90
CA TYR A 69 15.69 -22.50 4.64
C TYR A 69 16.07 -23.45 3.50
N ASP A 70 16.61 -24.63 3.81
CA ASP A 70 16.94 -25.62 2.78
C ASP A 70 15.65 -26.23 2.20
N ALA A 71 14.65 -26.44 3.05
CA ALA A 71 13.34 -26.90 2.62
C ALA A 71 12.50 -25.80 1.92
N LEU A 72 12.68 -24.53 2.30
CA LEU A 72 12.00 -23.37 1.68
C LEU A 72 12.56 -23.04 0.29
N LEU A 73 13.85 -23.26 0.04
CA LEU A 73 14.56 -22.87 -1.19
C LEU A 73 13.87 -23.32 -2.47
N PRO A 74 13.45 -24.59 -2.64
CA PRO A 74 12.75 -25.05 -3.83
C PRO A 74 11.47 -24.26 -4.12
N TYR A 75 10.70 -23.90 -3.10
CA TYR A 75 9.46 -23.13 -3.24
C TYR A 75 9.74 -21.70 -3.71
N VAL A 76 10.79 -21.07 -3.20
CA VAL A 76 11.19 -19.73 -3.65
C VAL A 76 11.67 -19.78 -5.11
N LEU A 77 12.50 -20.73 -5.48
CA LEU A 77 13.01 -20.86 -6.85
C LEU A 77 11.91 -21.22 -7.86
N ALA A 78 10.89 -21.96 -7.46
CA ALA A 78 9.72 -22.25 -8.31
C ALA A 78 8.87 -21.03 -8.67
N ARG A 79 9.11 -19.88 -8.02
CA ARG A 79 8.45 -18.60 -8.37
C ARG A 79 9.10 -17.87 -9.55
N LEU A 80 10.29 -18.27 -9.96
CA LEU A 80 10.95 -17.77 -11.18
C LEU A 80 10.26 -18.33 -12.43
N PRO A 81 10.54 -17.76 -13.63
CA PRO A 81 9.99 -18.27 -14.87
C PRO A 81 10.31 -19.77 -15.08
N GLY A 82 9.35 -20.48 -15.64
CA GLY A 82 9.50 -21.89 -15.96
C GLY A 82 10.67 -22.17 -16.93
N GLU A 83 11.31 -23.32 -16.80
CA GLU A 83 12.47 -23.65 -17.63
C GLU A 83 12.08 -23.74 -19.12
N GLU A 84 10.87 -24.19 -19.44
CA GLU A 84 10.34 -24.26 -20.81
C GLU A 84 10.21 -22.87 -21.44
N GLU A 85 9.67 -21.88 -20.69
CA GLU A 85 9.56 -20.48 -21.12
C GLU A 85 10.93 -19.88 -21.42
N LEU A 86 11.90 -20.13 -20.54
CA LEU A 86 13.27 -19.65 -20.67
C LEU A 86 14.03 -20.30 -21.82
N ILE A 87 13.77 -21.60 -22.11
CA ILE A 87 14.32 -22.30 -23.27
C ILE A 87 13.70 -21.73 -24.54
N ALA A 88 12.41 -21.44 -24.56
CA ALA A 88 11.71 -20.79 -25.67
C ALA A 88 12.23 -19.38 -25.99
N GLY A 89 12.99 -18.78 -25.07
CA GLY A 89 13.67 -17.51 -25.33
C GLY A 89 13.21 -16.37 -24.49
N GLU A 90 12.27 -16.58 -23.57
CA GLU A 90 11.81 -15.53 -22.66
C GLU A 90 12.94 -15.04 -21.77
N GLU A 91 12.96 -13.75 -21.56
CA GLU A 91 13.92 -13.05 -20.70
C GLU A 91 13.18 -12.34 -19.59
N TYR A 92 13.87 -12.01 -18.49
CA TYR A 92 13.25 -11.40 -17.33
C TYR A 92 14.23 -10.50 -16.56
N GLU A 93 13.67 -9.66 -15.67
CA GLU A 93 14.41 -8.79 -14.78
C GLU A 93 14.03 -9.09 -13.33
N ILE A 94 14.96 -8.84 -12.39
CA ILE A 94 14.72 -8.96 -10.94
C ILE A 94 15.01 -7.63 -10.27
N VAL A 95 14.12 -7.21 -9.41
CA VAL A 95 14.33 -6.11 -8.43
C VAL A 95 14.45 -6.74 -7.05
N PHE A 96 15.64 -6.70 -6.47
CA PHE A 96 15.92 -7.19 -5.13
C PHE A 96 15.92 -6.04 -4.13
N PHE A 97 14.87 -5.96 -3.31
CA PHE A 97 14.79 -5.05 -2.18
C PHE A 97 15.53 -5.65 -0.98
N ALA A 98 16.79 -5.27 -0.82
CA ALA A 98 17.70 -5.81 0.21
C ALA A 98 17.52 -5.14 1.58
N GLY A 99 16.87 -3.96 1.63
CA GLY A 99 16.49 -3.25 2.85
C GLY A 99 15.11 -3.66 3.37
N GLY A 100 14.68 -3.03 4.47
CA GLY A 100 13.27 -3.12 4.90
C GLY A 100 12.97 -4.13 6.01
N GLN A 101 13.93 -4.89 6.50
CA GLN A 101 13.69 -5.66 7.74
C GLN A 101 13.41 -4.69 8.89
N PRO A 102 12.33 -4.90 9.68
CA PRO A 102 12.02 -4.06 10.81
C PRO A 102 13.15 -4.14 11.83
N GLU A 103 13.76 -3.01 12.14
CA GLU A 103 14.56 -2.84 13.34
C GLU A 103 13.57 -2.65 14.48
N SER A 104 13.12 -3.74 15.09
CA SER A 104 12.36 -3.65 16.33
C SER A 104 13.31 -3.20 17.44
N ALA A 105 12.98 -2.10 18.07
CA ALA A 105 13.74 -1.54 19.20
C ALA A 105 13.75 -2.44 20.45
N THR A 106 13.04 -3.56 20.43
CA THR A 106 12.80 -4.40 21.62
C THR A 106 12.81 -5.91 21.38
N SER A 107 13.08 -6.43 20.17
CA SER A 107 13.13 -7.87 19.94
C SER A 107 14.38 -8.30 19.21
N GLU A 108 14.78 -9.51 19.50
CA GLU A 108 15.86 -10.25 18.89
C GLU A 108 15.92 -10.00 17.38
N LYS A 109 17.10 -9.69 16.88
CA LYS A 109 17.33 -9.45 15.45
C LYS A 109 16.83 -10.67 14.68
N LYS A 110 15.78 -10.53 13.86
CA LYS A 110 15.42 -11.58 12.91
C LYS A 110 16.63 -11.95 12.09
N THR A 111 17.03 -13.21 12.21
CA THR A 111 18.18 -13.75 11.49
C THR A 111 17.66 -14.31 10.17
N GLY A 112 17.79 -13.55 9.10
CA GLY A 112 17.46 -14.03 7.75
C GLY A 112 18.40 -15.15 7.28
N PRO A 113 18.24 -15.64 6.04
CA PRO A 113 19.07 -16.71 5.50
C PRO A 113 20.55 -16.30 5.52
N GLY A 114 21.40 -17.23 5.89
CA GLY A 114 22.84 -17.04 5.86
C GLY A 114 23.37 -16.84 4.43
N MET A 115 24.58 -16.27 4.32
CA MET A 115 25.24 -16.02 3.02
C MET A 115 25.35 -17.30 2.18
N GLY A 116 25.58 -18.45 2.83
CA GLY A 116 25.62 -19.76 2.17
C GLY A 116 24.35 -20.14 1.43
N TRP A 117 23.19 -19.75 1.94
CA TRP A 117 21.91 -20.02 1.29
C TRP A 117 21.77 -19.31 -0.07
N TYR A 118 22.19 -18.05 -0.17
CA TYR A 118 22.16 -17.33 -1.44
C TYR A 118 23.13 -17.95 -2.48
N LEU A 119 24.31 -18.39 -2.02
CA LEU A 119 25.27 -19.09 -2.88
C LEU A 119 24.68 -20.41 -3.38
N GLN A 120 24.05 -21.14 -2.50
CA GLN A 120 23.37 -22.41 -2.81
C GLN A 120 22.21 -22.20 -3.78
N ALA A 121 21.36 -21.17 -3.55
CA ALA A 121 20.31 -20.77 -4.47
C ALA A 121 20.86 -20.53 -5.89
N TYR A 122 21.96 -19.80 -6.01
CA TYR A 122 22.61 -19.56 -7.31
C TYR A 122 23.12 -20.85 -7.98
N HIS A 123 23.71 -21.76 -7.22
CA HIS A 123 24.23 -23.01 -7.77
C HIS A 123 23.14 -23.95 -8.26
N VAL A 124 22.01 -23.99 -7.55
CA VAL A 124 20.86 -24.83 -7.91
C VAL A 124 20.12 -24.29 -9.14
N LEU A 125 20.18 -22.97 -9.40
CA LEU A 125 19.56 -22.37 -10.59
C LEU A 125 20.12 -22.97 -11.88
N SER A 126 19.23 -23.36 -12.81
CA SER A 126 19.60 -23.86 -14.11
C SER A 126 20.39 -22.83 -14.94
N ARG A 127 21.11 -23.31 -15.94
CA ARG A 127 21.84 -22.42 -16.86
C ARG A 127 20.88 -21.49 -17.62
N ALA A 128 19.67 -21.96 -17.93
CA ALA A 128 18.64 -21.18 -18.62
C ALA A 128 18.24 -19.98 -17.78
N VAL A 129 17.87 -20.18 -16.51
CA VAL A 129 17.49 -19.13 -15.55
C VAL A 129 18.61 -18.07 -15.47
N ARG A 130 19.85 -18.47 -15.23
CA ARG A 130 20.99 -17.53 -15.13
C ARG A 130 21.29 -16.78 -16.42
N LYS A 131 21.12 -17.42 -17.57
CA LYS A 131 21.41 -16.82 -18.88
C LYS A 131 20.34 -15.81 -19.29
N ARG A 132 19.07 -16.10 -19.04
CA ARG A 132 17.91 -15.30 -19.47
C ARG A 132 17.61 -14.10 -18.56
N LEU A 133 18.13 -14.07 -17.35
CA LEU A 133 18.11 -12.85 -16.55
C LEU A 133 18.81 -11.72 -17.31
N GLN A 134 18.15 -10.58 -17.49
CA GLN A 134 18.72 -9.41 -18.18
C GLN A 134 19.34 -8.43 -17.18
N LYS A 135 18.61 -8.06 -16.14
CA LYS A 135 19.07 -7.15 -15.10
C LYS A 135 18.66 -7.66 -13.71
N LEU A 136 19.54 -7.45 -12.75
CA LEU A 136 19.31 -7.61 -11.33
C LEU A 136 19.55 -6.27 -10.66
N TYR A 137 18.48 -5.55 -10.31
CA TYR A 137 18.57 -4.30 -9.56
C TYR A 137 18.65 -4.62 -8.07
N VAL A 138 19.73 -4.25 -7.41
CA VAL A 138 19.92 -4.41 -5.96
C VAL A 138 19.65 -3.07 -5.30
N VAL A 139 18.52 -2.98 -4.61
CA VAL A 139 17.99 -1.74 -4.02
C VAL A 139 18.22 -1.75 -2.51
N HIS A 140 18.60 -0.60 -1.93
CA HIS A 140 18.87 -0.45 -0.50
C HIS A 140 19.95 -1.42 0.00
N GLU A 141 21.09 -1.44 -0.69
CA GLU A 141 22.17 -2.36 -0.41
C GLU A 141 22.68 -2.22 1.03
N ARG A 142 22.60 -3.31 1.79
CA ARG A 142 23.18 -3.42 3.14
C ARG A 142 24.61 -3.94 3.06
N SER A 143 25.39 -3.72 4.12
CA SER A 143 26.79 -4.16 4.18
C SER A 143 26.96 -5.65 3.87
N TRP A 144 26.05 -6.52 4.38
CA TRP A 144 26.11 -7.95 4.11
C TRP A 144 25.83 -8.29 2.64
N VAL A 145 24.93 -7.53 1.99
CA VAL A 145 24.64 -7.72 0.55
C VAL A 145 25.85 -7.34 -0.29
N ARG A 146 26.56 -6.28 0.10
CA ARG A 146 27.81 -5.89 -0.56
C ARG A 146 28.84 -6.99 -0.49
N VAL A 147 29.07 -7.55 0.71
CA VAL A 147 29.97 -8.69 0.90
C VAL A 147 29.49 -9.91 0.10
N LEU A 148 28.17 -10.20 0.12
CA LEU A 148 27.59 -11.28 -0.68
C LEU A 148 27.91 -11.09 -2.16
N ILE A 149 27.70 -9.90 -2.72
CA ILE A 149 27.96 -9.61 -4.15
C ILE A 149 29.45 -9.67 -4.47
N GLU A 150 30.34 -9.26 -3.58
CA GLU A 150 31.78 -9.42 -3.74
C GLU A 150 32.17 -10.90 -3.82
N VAL A 151 31.64 -11.74 -2.89
CA VAL A 151 31.86 -13.19 -2.93
C VAL A 151 31.26 -13.81 -4.20
N PHE A 152 30.01 -13.44 -4.54
CA PHE A 152 29.40 -13.83 -5.83
C PHE A 152 30.27 -13.42 -7.00
N GLY A 153 30.85 -12.22 -6.94
CA GLY A 153 31.71 -11.68 -7.98
C GLY A 153 32.92 -12.55 -8.32
N THR A 154 33.43 -13.36 -7.38
CA THR A 154 34.51 -14.32 -7.65
C THR A 154 34.03 -15.63 -8.27
N MET A 155 32.75 -15.99 -8.06
CA MET A 155 32.16 -17.27 -8.45
C MET A 155 31.33 -17.18 -9.74
N VAL A 156 30.75 -16.01 -10.04
CA VAL A 156 29.92 -15.79 -11.22
C VAL A 156 30.73 -15.32 -12.43
N SER A 157 30.22 -15.63 -13.62
CA SER A 157 30.87 -15.18 -14.84
C SER A 157 30.91 -13.64 -14.96
N PRO A 158 31.93 -13.07 -15.62
CA PRO A 158 31.99 -11.63 -15.86
C PRO A 158 30.76 -11.08 -16.60
N LYS A 159 30.11 -11.91 -17.45
CA LYS A 159 28.86 -11.55 -18.13
C LYS A 159 27.69 -11.41 -17.18
N PHE A 160 27.60 -12.26 -16.15
CA PHE A 160 26.54 -12.17 -15.14
C PHE A 160 26.74 -10.94 -14.26
N ARG A 161 27.99 -10.64 -13.86
CA ARG A 161 28.32 -9.46 -13.06
C ARG A 161 27.86 -8.15 -13.70
N LYS A 162 27.95 -8.03 -15.03
CA LYS A 162 27.47 -6.86 -15.77
C LYS A 162 25.95 -6.67 -15.75
N LYS A 163 25.18 -7.68 -15.33
CA LYS A 163 23.73 -7.61 -15.18
C LYS A 163 23.28 -7.01 -13.84
N ILE A 164 24.18 -6.95 -12.86
CA ILE A 164 23.89 -6.42 -11.54
C ILE A 164 24.00 -4.90 -11.57
N VAL A 165 22.93 -4.23 -11.15
CA VAL A 165 22.83 -2.76 -11.06
C VAL A 165 22.55 -2.40 -9.59
N HIS A 166 23.46 -1.65 -8.98
CA HIS A 166 23.32 -1.21 -7.60
C HIS A 166 22.61 0.14 -7.56
N VAL A 167 21.57 0.24 -6.76
CA VAL A 167 20.79 1.47 -6.56
C VAL A 167 20.54 1.71 -5.07
N SER A 168 20.78 2.93 -4.61
CA SER A 168 20.71 3.27 -3.18
C SER A 168 19.29 3.56 -2.69
N THR A 169 18.43 4.11 -3.55
CA THR A 169 17.08 4.58 -3.22
C THR A 169 16.07 4.20 -4.30
N LEU A 170 14.78 4.32 -3.99
CA LEU A 170 13.70 4.17 -4.99
C LEU A 170 13.79 5.25 -6.07
N SER A 171 14.24 6.46 -5.74
CA SER A 171 14.50 7.50 -6.75
C SER A 171 15.59 7.09 -7.74
N SER A 172 16.66 6.43 -7.26
CA SER A 172 17.71 5.89 -8.13
C SER A 172 17.20 4.72 -8.98
N LEU A 173 16.34 3.87 -8.43
CA LEU A 173 15.69 2.79 -9.18
C LEU A 173 14.79 3.34 -10.29
N ALA A 174 14.08 4.43 -10.01
CA ALA A 174 13.17 5.09 -10.97
C ALA A 174 13.89 5.62 -12.23
N LEU A 175 15.21 5.78 -12.20
CA LEU A 175 16.00 6.13 -13.39
C LEU A 175 16.22 4.95 -14.35
N HIS A 176 15.96 3.73 -13.88
CA HIS A 176 16.20 2.49 -14.63
C HIS A 176 14.92 1.77 -15.02
N ILE A 177 13.90 1.86 -14.18
CA ILE A 177 12.62 1.16 -14.36
C ILE A 177 11.48 2.03 -13.79
N PRO A 178 10.31 2.10 -14.46
CA PRO A 178 9.16 2.86 -13.98
C PRO A 178 8.60 2.24 -12.70
N ILE A 179 9.01 2.78 -11.55
CA ILE A 179 8.64 2.26 -10.21
C ILE A 179 7.13 2.32 -9.93
N GLU A 180 6.42 3.24 -10.58
CA GLU A 180 4.96 3.35 -10.48
C GLU A 180 4.23 2.13 -11.04
N LYS A 181 4.88 1.33 -11.87
CA LYS A 181 4.36 0.07 -12.40
C LYS A 181 4.71 -1.15 -11.54
N LEU A 182 5.56 -0.99 -10.53
CA LEU A 182 5.98 -2.08 -9.66
C LEU A 182 5.04 -2.25 -8.47
N LEU A 183 4.89 -3.50 -8.04
CA LEU A 183 4.25 -3.83 -6.77
C LEU A 183 5.31 -3.76 -5.66
N ILE A 184 5.41 -2.60 -5.00
CA ILE A 184 6.42 -2.33 -3.97
C ILE A 184 5.79 -2.48 -2.57
N PRO A 185 6.36 -3.32 -1.69
CA PRO A 185 5.83 -3.51 -0.33
C PRO A 185 6.00 -2.27 0.56
N PRO A 186 5.12 -2.08 1.56
CA PRO A 186 5.21 -0.97 2.53
C PRO A 186 6.56 -0.89 3.26
N SER A 187 7.13 -2.04 3.60
CA SER A 187 8.45 -2.13 4.28
C SER A 187 9.58 -1.50 3.48
N VAL A 188 9.53 -1.61 2.16
CA VAL A 188 10.50 -1.01 1.25
C VAL A 188 10.39 0.52 1.26
N TYR A 189 9.17 1.05 1.20
CA TYR A 189 8.93 2.50 1.30
C TYR A 189 9.37 3.07 2.65
N LEU A 190 9.08 2.36 3.74
CA LEU A 190 9.51 2.77 5.09
C LEU A 190 11.03 2.79 5.21
N HIS A 191 11.72 1.84 4.58
CA HIS A 191 13.18 1.82 4.56
C HIS A 191 13.73 2.97 3.71
N ASP A 192 13.18 3.19 2.52
CA ASP A 192 13.59 4.27 1.62
C ASP A 192 13.43 5.64 2.28
N ARG A 193 12.34 5.86 3.04
CA ARG A 193 12.08 7.11 3.77
C ARG A 193 13.14 7.45 4.81
N ARG A 194 13.89 6.46 5.32
CA ARG A 194 15.04 6.70 6.22
C ARG A 194 16.28 7.20 5.47
N LEU A 195 16.35 6.93 4.16
CA LEU A 195 17.48 7.28 3.30
C LEU A 195 17.22 8.56 2.49
N SER A 196 15.97 8.80 2.12
CA SER A 196 15.54 9.94 1.31
C SER A 196 14.20 10.49 1.81
N PRO A 197 14.02 11.82 1.87
CA PRO A 197 12.78 12.43 2.35
C PRO A 197 11.61 12.18 1.41
N ASP A 198 11.85 11.98 0.12
CA ASP A 198 10.85 11.79 -0.92
C ASP A 198 11.37 10.89 -2.06
N ILE A 199 10.45 10.49 -2.94
CA ILE A 199 10.74 9.64 -4.08
C ILE A 199 10.48 10.43 -5.36
N HIS A 200 11.55 10.66 -6.11
CA HIS A 200 11.49 11.28 -7.43
C HIS A 200 11.40 10.21 -8.52
N SER A 201 10.43 10.35 -9.42
CA SER A 201 10.31 9.48 -10.59
C SER A 201 10.19 10.34 -11.87
N PRO A 202 11.00 10.08 -12.90
CA PRO A 202 10.90 10.79 -14.18
C PRO A 202 9.62 10.46 -14.97
N TYR A 203 8.95 9.38 -14.62
CA TYR A 203 7.77 8.85 -15.32
C TYR A 203 6.44 9.36 -14.75
N VAL A 204 6.47 10.30 -13.81
CA VAL A 204 5.25 10.84 -13.19
C VAL A 204 4.42 11.58 -14.22
N SER A 205 3.15 11.18 -14.34
CA SER A 205 2.19 11.72 -15.30
C SER A 205 1.72 13.15 -15.02
N GLY A 206 2.16 13.78 -13.95
CA GLY A 206 1.72 15.11 -13.50
C GLY A 206 0.28 15.17 -12.97
N ARG A 207 -0.45 14.06 -12.94
CA ARG A 207 -1.78 13.96 -12.33
C ARG A 207 -1.63 13.78 -10.84
N ARG A 208 -1.94 14.82 -10.09
CA ARG A 208 -1.93 14.76 -8.63
C ARG A 208 -3.28 14.28 -8.12
N ALA A 209 -3.28 13.25 -7.27
CA ALA A 209 -4.49 12.72 -6.66
C ALA A 209 -4.98 13.58 -5.49
N PHE A 210 -4.07 14.30 -4.84
CA PHE A 210 -4.34 15.17 -3.71
C PHE A 210 -4.38 16.60 -4.18
N CYS A 211 -3.54 17.41 -4.20
CA CYS A 211 -3.52 18.83 -4.54
C CYS A 211 -4.18 19.18 -5.91
N ALA A 212 -5.26 18.52 -6.27
CA ALA A 212 -5.93 18.74 -7.54
C ALA A 212 -6.64 20.10 -7.59
N ASN A 213 -6.47 20.84 -8.69
CA ASN A 213 -7.27 22.04 -8.95
C ASN A 213 -8.75 21.70 -9.19
N ASP A 214 -9.01 20.53 -9.74
CA ASP A 214 -10.35 19.94 -9.91
C ASP A 214 -10.46 18.66 -9.09
N PRO A 215 -11.12 18.69 -7.92
CA PRO A 215 -11.29 17.51 -7.05
C PRO A 215 -12.22 16.45 -7.65
N MET A 216 -12.98 16.78 -8.69
CA MET A 216 -13.83 15.83 -9.42
C MET A 216 -13.53 15.90 -10.93
N PRO A 217 -12.38 15.38 -11.37
CA PRO A 217 -11.98 15.43 -12.76
C PRO A 217 -12.95 14.66 -13.65
N ARG A 218 -13.12 15.12 -14.90
CA ARG A 218 -13.91 14.39 -15.89
C ARG A 218 -13.12 13.22 -16.44
N ASN A 219 -13.82 12.10 -16.63
CA ASN A 219 -13.27 10.95 -17.35
C ASN A 219 -13.27 11.19 -18.88
N LEU A 220 -12.82 10.21 -19.65
CA LEU A 220 -12.78 10.26 -21.11
C LEU A 220 -14.16 10.49 -21.76
N TYR A 221 -15.23 10.15 -21.03
CA TYR A 221 -16.63 10.32 -21.47
C TYR A 221 -17.27 11.63 -20.97
N GLY A 222 -16.48 12.53 -20.39
CA GLY A 222 -16.97 13.80 -19.86
C GLY A 222 -17.68 13.71 -18.50
N GLN A 223 -17.80 12.53 -17.89
CA GLN A 223 -18.45 12.35 -16.60
C GLN A 223 -17.50 12.73 -15.46
N ARG A 224 -18.00 13.43 -14.45
CA ARG A 224 -17.24 13.69 -13.23
C ARG A 224 -17.05 12.42 -12.42
N ARG A 225 -15.83 12.20 -11.92
CA ARG A 225 -15.47 11.05 -11.07
C ARG A 225 -14.72 11.50 -9.84
N LEU A 226 -14.96 10.81 -8.74
CA LEU A 226 -14.10 10.90 -7.56
C LEU A 226 -12.67 10.46 -7.91
N PRO A 227 -11.65 11.08 -7.31
CA PRO A 227 -10.25 10.67 -7.48
C PRO A 227 -10.04 9.19 -7.13
N ARG A 228 -9.03 8.59 -7.72
CA ARG A 228 -8.70 7.18 -7.50
C ARG A 228 -8.53 6.86 -6.01
N VAL A 229 -7.84 7.72 -5.26
CA VAL A 229 -7.62 7.54 -3.83
C VAL A 229 -8.93 7.36 -3.07
N LEU A 230 -9.93 8.23 -3.30
CA LEU A 230 -11.24 8.13 -2.63
C LEU A 230 -11.98 6.86 -3.04
N ARG A 231 -11.98 6.52 -4.33
CA ARG A 231 -12.67 5.33 -4.83
C ARG A 231 -12.10 4.05 -4.23
N GLU A 232 -10.77 3.88 -4.23
CA GLU A 232 -10.11 2.67 -3.73
C GLU A 232 -10.26 2.55 -2.21
N THR A 233 -9.96 3.62 -1.47
CA THR A 233 -10.04 3.59 -0.01
C THR A 233 -11.49 3.42 0.47
N THR A 234 -12.45 4.10 -0.14
CA THR A 234 -13.87 3.95 0.22
C THR A 234 -14.36 2.53 -0.07
N THR A 235 -14.07 1.98 -1.27
CA THR A 235 -14.48 0.61 -1.60
C THR A 235 -13.87 -0.41 -0.62
N PHE A 236 -12.63 -0.21 -0.22
CA PHE A 236 -11.99 -1.06 0.77
C PHE A 236 -12.64 -0.92 2.16
N LEU A 237 -12.91 0.30 2.62
CA LEU A 237 -13.56 0.54 3.91
C LEU A 237 -15.00 0.00 3.98
N CYS A 238 -15.75 0.08 2.88
CA CYS A 238 -17.14 -0.38 2.81
C CYS A 238 -17.30 -1.90 2.75
N GLN A 239 -16.23 -2.68 2.75
CA GLN A 239 -16.33 -4.13 2.88
C GLN A 239 -16.83 -4.52 4.26
N SER A 240 -17.65 -5.58 4.32
CA SER A 240 -18.45 -5.95 5.49
C SER A 240 -17.69 -6.06 6.82
N GLU A 241 -16.44 -6.55 6.78
CA GLU A 241 -15.63 -6.67 8.00
C GLU A 241 -14.83 -5.40 8.29
N ASN A 242 -14.38 -4.70 7.25
CA ASN A 242 -13.57 -3.48 7.41
C ASN A 242 -14.38 -2.33 8.00
N ILE A 243 -15.65 -2.19 7.62
CA ILE A 243 -16.53 -1.12 8.13
C ILE A 243 -16.86 -1.30 9.61
N LYS A 244 -16.75 -2.52 10.14
CA LYS A 244 -16.95 -2.85 11.55
C LYS A 244 -15.72 -2.58 12.42
N THR A 245 -14.58 -2.17 11.83
CA THR A 245 -13.34 -1.91 12.57
C THR A 245 -13.57 -0.82 13.61
N GLU A 246 -13.28 -1.13 14.89
CA GLU A 246 -13.46 -0.20 15.99
C GLU A 246 -12.61 1.06 15.79
N GLY A 247 -13.23 2.23 15.99
CA GLY A 247 -12.56 3.51 15.89
C GLY A 247 -12.14 3.91 14.47
N ILE A 248 -12.78 3.31 13.43
CA ILE A 248 -12.58 3.74 12.05
C ILE A 248 -12.75 5.28 11.96
N PHE A 249 -11.84 5.98 11.30
CA PHE A 249 -11.66 7.44 11.28
C PHE A 249 -11.20 8.10 12.59
N ARG A 250 -11.39 7.48 13.76
CA ARG A 250 -10.96 8.04 15.05
C ARG A 250 -9.50 7.70 15.36
N ILE A 251 -9.11 6.43 15.17
CA ILE A 251 -7.74 5.98 15.45
C ILE A 251 -6.79 6.53 14.38
N PRO A 252 -5.76 7.31 14.76
CA PRO A 252 -4.84 7.87 13.81
C PRO A 252 -3.92 6.77 13.25
N PRO A 253 -3.74 6.71 11.92
CA PRO A 253 -2.76 5.80 11.31
C PRO A 253 -1.34 6.31 11.51
N GLN A 254 -0.36 5.46 11.17
CA GLN A 254 1.05 5.85 11.17
C GLN A 254 1.29 6.96 10.13
N SER A 255 1.71 8.14 10.60
CA SER A 255 1.85 9.35 9.78
C SER A 255 2.82 9.19 8.60
N ILE A 256 3.92 8.47 8.79
CA ILE A 256 4.92 8.21 7.74
C ILE A 256 4.28 7.43 6.59
N LEU A 257 3.49 6.38 6.88
CA LEU A 257 2.80 5.60 5.85
C LEU A 257 1.73 6.41 5.14
N VAL A 258 1.03 7.30 5.84
CA VAL A 258 0.07 8.22 5.20
C VAL A 258 0.77 9.12 4.18
N GLY A 259 1.92 9.70 4.56
CA GLY A 259 2.74 10.51 3.65
C GLY A 259 3.23 9.73 2.43
N ILE A 260 3.72 8.51 2.65
CA ILE A 260 4.16 7.61 1.57
C ILE A 260 3.02 7.30 0.60
N LEU A 261 1.83 6.97 1.10
CA LEU A 261 0.67 6.66 0.28
C LEU A 261 0.16 7.89 -0.48
N ARG A 262 0.13 9.05 0.17
CA ARG A 262 -0.18 10.32 -0.49
C ARG A 262 0.73 10.54 -1.71
N GLU A 263 2.04 10.41 -1.53
CA GLU A 263 3.00 10.53 -2.61
C GLU A 263 2.85 9.43 -3.67
N ALA A 264 2.53 8.20 -3.26
CA ALA A 264 2.29 7.08 -4.17
C ALA A 264 1.10 7.38 -5.10
N TYR A 265 0.00 7.91 -4.57
CA TYR A 265 -1.14 8.32 -5.38
C TYR A 265 -0.81 9.52 -6.29
N ASP A 266 -0.07 10.52 -5.78
CA ASP A 266 0.37 11.68 -6.58
C ASP A 266 1.33 11.26 -7.70
N ARG A 267 2.20 10.28 -7.43
CA ARG A 267 3.11 9.70 -8.41
C ARG A 267 2.39 8.80 -9.44
N GLY A 268 1.15 8.41 -9.17
CA GLY A 268 0.40 7.49 -10.03
C GLY A 268 0.81 6.03 -9.87
N GLN A 269 1.26 5.62 -8.66
CA GLN A 269 1.57 4.23 -8.33
C GLN A 269 0.39 3.33 -8.67
N GLN A 270 0.58 2.38 -9.58
CA GLN A 270 -0.53 1.59 -10.11
C GLN A 270 -1.01 0.55 -9.13
N PHE A 271 -0.10 -0.06 -8.37
CA PHE A 271 -0.43 -1.12 -7.42
C PHE A 271 -0.22 -0.67 -5.98
N ILE A 272 -1.33 -0.52 -5.28
CA ILE A 272 -1.39 -0.25 -3.84
C ILE A 272 -2.29 -1.32 -3.26
N VAL A 273 -1.73 -2.19 -2.40
CA VAL A 273 -2.46 -3.32 -1.86
C VAL A 273 -3.12 -2.95 -0.55
N TRP A 274 -4.44 -3.03 -0.53
CA TRP A 274 -5.28 -2.85 0.64
C TRP A 274 -5.72 -4.21 1.15
N LYS A 275 -5.38 -4.56 2.38
CA LYS A 275 -5.75 -5.84 3.00
C LYS A 275 -5.93 -5.67 4.51
N GLU A 276 -6.99 -6.25 5.06
CA GLU A 276 -7.26 -6.30 6.50
C GLU A 276 -7.99 -7.60 6.84
N GLY A 277 -7.57 -8.29 7.91
CA GLY A 277 -8.26 -9.49 8.38
C GLY A 277 -8.53 -10.58 7.32
N GLY A 278 -7.65 -10.71 6.32
CA GLY A 278 -7.84 -11.64 5.19
C GLY A 278 -8.65 -11.08 4.03
N ILE A 279 -9.31 -9.93 4.20
CA ILE A 279 -10.05 -9.24 3.14
C ILE A 279 -9.10 -8.38 2.31
N THR A 280 -9.11 -8.56 1.00
CA THR A 280 -8.26 -7.83 0.07
C THR A 280 -9.11 -7.04 -0.90
N TYR A 281 -8.79 -5.76 -1.09
CA TYR A 281 -9.33 -4.97 -2.18
C TYR A 281 -8.65 -5.36 -3.48
N THR A 282 -9.42 -5.81 -4.45
CA THR A 282 -8.92 -6.21 -5.77
C THR A 282 -8.95 -5.03 -6.73
N GLN A 283 -7.80 -4.65 -7.26
CA GLN A 283 -7.72 -3.73 -8.38
C GLN A 283 -8.00 -4.49 -9.68
N PRO A 284 -8.70 -3.88 -10.66
CA PRO A 284 -9.11 -4.57 -11.89
C PRO A 284 -7.98 -5.23 -12.69
N ASP A 285 -6.77 -4.66 -12.61
CA ASP A 285 -5.61 -5.09 -13.39
C ASP A 285 -4.67 -6.02 -12.62
N MET A 286 -5.03 -6.43 -11.39
CA MET A 286 -4.24 -7.36 -10.59
C MET A 286 -4.79 -8.77 -10.63
N ASP A 287 -3.90 -9.74 -10.84
CA ASP A 287 -4.23 -11.14 -10.70
C ASP A 287 -4.61 -11.49 -9.26
N HIS A 288 -5.78 -12.12 -9.10
CA HIS A 288 -6.27 -12.58 -7.82
C HIS A 288 -5.30 -13.54 -7.09
N GLN A 289 -4.51 -14.32 -7.83
CA GLN A 289 -3.53 -15.23 -7.23
C GLN A 289 -2.39 -14.44 -6.58
N THR A 290 -1.88 -13.41 -7.24
CA THR A 290 -0.83 -12.55 -6.67
C THR A 290 -1.30 -11.87 -5.38
N LEU A 291 -2.54 -11.38 -5.35
CA LEU A 291 -3.10 -10.72 -4.17
C LEU A 291 -3.31 -11.64 -2.97
N ARG A 292 -3.68 -12.90 -3.20
CA ARG A 292 -3.91 -13.87 -2.11
C ARG A 292 -2.65 -14.15 -1.31
N HIS A 293 -1.50 -14.14 -1.96
CA HIS A 293 -0.21 -14.50 -1.36
C HIS A 293 0.52 -13.31 -0.70
N ILE A 294 0.00 -12.07 -0.83
CA ILE A 294 0.60 -10.94 -0.15
C ILE A 294 0.34 -11.04 1.35
N HIS A 295 1.43 -11.05 2.14
CA HIS A 295 1.33 -11.08 3.59
C HIS A 295 0.69 -9.81 4.14
N GLN A 296 0.00 -9.91 5.29
CA GLN A 296 -0.66 -8.77 5.93
C GLN A 296 0.30 -7.60 6.19
N SER A 297 1.55 -7.88 6.57
CA SER A 297 2.59 -6.85 6.81
C SER A 297 3.01 -6.09 5.56
N ASP A 298 2.75 -6.65 4.37
CA ASP A 298 3.08 -6.07 3.06
C ASP A 298 1.88 -5.36 2.41
N ALA A 299 0.82 -5.12 3.16
CA ALA A 299 -0.39 -4.47 2.72
C ALA A 299 -0.78 -3.30 3.63
N TYR A 300 -1.65 -2.43 3.13
CA TYR A 300 -2.17 -1.28 3.87
C TYR A 300 -3.55 -1.59 4.46
N GLY A 301 -3.80 -1.17 5.71
CA GLY A 301 -4.99 -1.51 6.47
C GLY A 301 -6.04 -0.40 6.55
N VAL A 302 -7.12 -0.70 7.29
CA VAL A 302 -8.33 0.14 7.44
C VAL A 302 -8.02 1.54 7.93
N HIS A 303 -7.21 1.70 8.99
CA HIS A 303 -6.92 3.02 9.55
C HIS A 303 -6.12 3.90 8.60
N LEU A 304 -5.26 3.30 7.76
CA LEU A 304 -4.54 4.04 6.71
C LEU A 304 -5.48 4.53 5.62
N ALA A 305 -6.43 3.69 5.17
CA ALA A 305 -7.43 4.07 4.20
C ALA A 305 -8.31 5.22 4.72
N ALA A 306 -8.79 5.11 5.96
CA ALA A 306 -9.56 6.15 6.63
C ALA A 306 -8.76 7.46 6.79
N GLY A 307 -7.47 7.34 7.16
CA GLY A 307 -6.57 8.47 7.28
C GLY A 307 -6.34 9.21 5.96
N LEU A 308 -6.22 8.49 4.85
CA LEU A 308 -6.08 9.08 3.52
C LEU A 308 -7.32 9.84 3.06
N ILE A 309 -8.52 9.33 3.36
CA ILE A 309 -9.77 10.04 3.06
C ILE A 309 -9.78 11.39 3.80
N LYS A 310 -9.50 11.41 5.12
CA LYS A 310 -9.44 12.66 5.87
C LYS A 310 -8.35 13.62 5.36
N LEU A 311 -7.18 13.07 5.01
CA LEU A 311 -6.09 13.86 4.45
C LEU A 311 -6.49 14.50 3.14
N TRP A 312 -7.18 13.76 2.26
CA TRP A 312 -7.64 14.29 0.98
C TRP A 312 -8.56 15.50 1.15
N TYR A 313 -9.53 15.43 2.08
CA TYR A 313 -10.41 16.57 2.39
C TYR A 313 -9.62 17.77 2.89
N ARG A 314 -8.65 17.56 3.76
CA ARG A 314 -7.82 18.62 4.33
C ARG A 314 -6.90 19.29 3.31
N GLU A 315 -6.47 18.57 2.28
CA GLU A 315 -5.57 19.06 1.23
C GLU A 315 -6.29 19.58 -0.01
N LEU A 316 -7.61 19.70 0.02
CA LEU A 316 -8.36 20.35 -1.05
C LEU A 316 -7.88 21.79 -1.21
N LYS A 317 -7.58 22.20 -2.46
CA LYS A 317 -7.18 23.57 -2.76
C LYS A 317 -8.25 24.61 -2.35
N THR A 318 -9.51 24.24 -2.52
CA THR A 318 -10.65 24.97 -2.00
C THR A 318 -11.36 24.06 -1.01
N PRO A 319 -11.37 24.39 0.29
CA PRO A 319 -12.04 23.56 1.29
C PRO A 319 -13.52 23.42 1.01
N ILE A 320 -14.13 22.37 1.56
CA ILE A 320 -15.58 22.13 1.41
C ILE A 320 -16.37 23.33 1.94
N PHE A 321 -16.04 23.76 3.15
CA PHE A 321 -16.61 24.97 3.75
C PHE A 321 -15.57 26.10 3.66
N HIS A 322 -15.62 26.83 2.56
CA HIS A 322 -14.72 27.96 2.32
C HIS A 322 -15.08 29.16 3.21
N GLU A 323 -14.08 29.95 3.59
CA GLU A 323 -14.25 31.13 4.49
C GLU A 323 -15.32 32.11 4.04
N THR A 324 -15.60 32.20 2.74
CA THR A 324 -16.68 33.03 2.18
C THR A 324 -18.09 32.59 2.61
N CYS A 325 -18.24 31.37 3.12
CA CYS A 325 -19.51 30.83 3.61
C CYS A 325 -19.72 31.12 5.11
N TYR A 326 -18.72 31.58 5.85
CA TYR A 326 -18.73 31.58 7.32
C TYR A 326 -19.81 32.48 7.92
N ASP A 327 -20.07 33.63 7.33
CA ASP A 327 -21.08 34.57 7.85
C ASP A 327 -22.50 33.99 7.65
N GLU A 328 -22.77 33.40 6.51
CA GLU A 328 -24.06 32.76 6.26
C GLU A 328 -24.27 31.53 7.16
N LEU A 329 -23.22 30.69 7.32
CA LEU A 329 -23.28 29.53 8.20
C LEU A 329 -23.48 29.93 9.66
N ARG A 330 -22.85 31.03 10.12
CA ARG A 330 -23.11 31.57 11.47
C ARG A 330 -24.53 32.09 11.61
N TYR A 331 -25.06 32.74 10.60
CA TYR A 331 -26.42 33.26 10.63
C TYR A 331 -27.46 32.14 10.70
N LYS A 332 -27.34 31.13 9.83
CA LYS A 332 -28.31 30.02 9.76
C LYS A 332 -28.11 28.99 10.88
N PHE A 333 -26.90 28.64 11.22
CA PHE A 333 -26.57 27.50 12.08
C PHE A 333 -25.75 27.89 13.32
N GLY A 334 -25.54 29.15 13.60
CA GLY A 334 -24.63 29.62 14.67
C GLY A 334 -25.22 29.55 16.08
N SER A 335 -26.54 29.39 16.24
CA SER A 335 -27.17 29.27 17.58
C SER A 335 -26.83 27.90 18.19
N PRO A 336 -26.13 27.83 19.33
CA PRO A 336 -25.75 26.57 19.96
C PRO A 336 -26.94 25.71 20.40
N ASP A 337 -28.03 26.37 20.81
CA ASP A 337 -29.21 25.74 21.39
C ASP A 337 -30.33 25.43 20.38
N ALA A 338 -30.17 25.85 19.14
CA ALA A 338 -31.14 25.57 18.09
C ALA A 338 -30.76 24.28 17.32
N ASP A 339 -31.74 23.44 17.04
CA ASP A 339 -31.57 22.31 16.15
C ASP A 339 -31.27 22.79 14.73
N VAL A 340 -30.59 21.93 13.94
CA VAL A 340 -30.34 22.20 12.53
C VAL A 340 -31.61 21.89 11.76
N GLU A 341 -32.25 22.93 11.21
CA GLU A 341 -33.47 22.78 10.42
C GLU A 341 -33.19 21.99 9.14
N LEU A 342 -33.99 20.95 8.89
CA LEU A 342 -33.82 20.05 7.74
C LEU A 342 -34.01 20.77 6.40
N GLU A 343 -34.89 21.78 6.37
CA GLU A 343 -35.11 22.60 5.18
C GLU A 343 -33.87 23.41 4.81
N ASP A 344 -33.24 24.08 5.77
CA ASP A 344 -32.00 24.83 5.57
C ASP A 344 -30.84 23.94 5.14
N LEU A 345 -30.74 22.74 5.75
CA LEU A 345 -29.75 21.74 5.40
C LEU A 345 -29.93 21.23 3.96
N THR A 346 -31.17 20.93 3.59
CA THR A 346 -31.53 20.46 2.24
C THR A 346 -31.25 21.53 1.19
N GLU A 347 -31.62 22.80 1.46
CA GLU A 347 -31.31 23.92 0.58
C GLU A 347 -29.81 24.11 0.40
N MET A 348 -29.05 24.08 1.48
CA MET A 348 -27.60 24.26 1.46
C MET A 348 -26.91 23.15 0.65
N LEU A 349 -27.35 21.90 0.80
CA LEU A 349 -26.73 20.73 0.15
C LEU A 349 -27.24 20.49 -1.27
N SER A 350 -28.41 21.01 -1.67
CA SER A 350 -29.01 20.76 -2.97
C SER A 350 -28.06 21.07 -4.13
N PRO A 351 -27.78 20.14 -5.04
CA PRO A 351 -26.92 20.35 -6.20
C PRO A 351 -27.40 21.47 -7.13
N THR A 352 -28.72 21.74 -7.11
CA THR A 352 -29.39 22.72 -7.98
C THR A 352 -29.67 24.05 -7.29
N SER A 353 -29.45 24.17 -5.98
CA SER A 353 -29.66 25.43 -5.26
C SER A 353 -28.82 26.56 -5.86
N SER A 354 -29.45 27.70 -6.10
CA SER A 354 -28.80 28.94 -6.52
C SER A 354 -28.42 29.85 -5.34
N THR A 355 -28.99 29.57 -4.16
CA THR A 355 -28.85 30.35 -2.93
C THR A 355 -27.81 29.81 -1.96
N SER A 356 -27.35 28.56 -2.16
CA SER A 356 -26.37 27.92 -1.28
C SER A 356 -25.01 28.63 -1.33
N CYS A 357 -24.45 28.92 -0.17
CA CYS A 357 -23.10 29.46 -0.03
C CYS A 357 -21.99 28.45 -0.46
N LEU A 358 -22.30 27.15 -0.46
CA LEU A 358 -21.35 26.13 -0.87
C LEU A 358 -21.21 26.08 -2.40
N SER A 359 -19.99 25.90 -2.88
CA SER A 359 -19.77 25.66 -4.30
C SER A 359 -20.48 24.38 -4.77
N GLN A 360 -20.92 24.34 -6.04
CA GLN A 360 -21.56 23.15 -6.60
C GLN A 360 -20.70 21.91 -6.47
N THR A 361 -19.37 22.04 -6.61
CA THR A 361 -18.43 20.93 -6.47
C THR A 361 -18.39 20.43 -5.02
N ALA A 362 -18.37 21.32 -4.03
CA ALA A 362 -18.41 20.93 -2.61
C ALA A 362 -19.71 20.16 -2.27
N ARG A 363 -20.86 20.65 -2.73
CA ARG A 363 -22.15 19.99 -2.55
C ARG A 363 -22.17 18.59 -3.18
N LEU A 364 -21.68 18.46 -4.41
CA LEU A 364 -21.58 17.15 -5.07
C LEU A 364 -20.67 16.19 -4.32
N ILE A 365 -19.54 16.64 -3.80
CA ILE A 365 -18.63 15.81 -3.01
C ILE A 365 -19.31 15.35 -1.71
N LEU A 366 -19.99 16.27 -1.01
CA LEU A 366 -20.72 15.91 0.22
C LEU A 366 -21.79 14.85 -0.04
N ILE A 367 -22.64 15.07 -1.04
CA ILE A 367 -23.78 14.17 -1.31
C ILE A 367 -23.36 12.85 -1.95
N LEU A 368 -22.36 12.87 -2.84
CA LEU A 368 -21.97 11.65 -3.57
C LEU A 368 -20.94 10.81 -2.82
N HIS A 369 -20.26 11.38 -1.82
CA HIS A 369 -19.20 10.66 -1.14
C HIS A 369 -19.27 10.76 0.38
N LEU A 370 -19.13 11.96 0.97
CA LEU A 370 -18.91 12.06 2.42
C LEU A 370 -20.12 11.60 3.23
N ILE A 371 -21.27 12.21 3.01
CA ILE A 371 -22.48 11.92 3.77
C ILE A 371 -22.88 10.44 3.64
N PRO A 372 -22.98 9.84 2.44
CA PRO A 372 -23.28 8.43 2.29
C PRO A 372 -22.25 7.50 2.99
N LEU A 373 -20.96 7.85 2.92
CA LEU A 373 -19.92 7.08 3.61
C LEU A 373 -20.11 7.13 5.12
N LEU A 374 -20.33 8.31 5.69
CA LEU A 374 -20.49 8.48 7.13
C LEU A 374 -21.79 7.83 7.64
N SER A 375 -22.92 7.96 6.92
CA SER A 375 -24.17 7.28 7.25
C SER A 375 -24.01 5.76 7.22
N LEU A 376 -23.29 5.23 6.24
CA LEU A 376 -23.01 3.80 6.18
C LEU A 376 -22.11 3.35 7.36
N VAL A 377 -21.09 4.11 7.74
CA VAL A 377 -20.24 3.80 8.90
C VAL A 377 -21.05 3.84 10.20
N THR A 378 -21.93 4.83 10.34
CA THR A 378 -22.82 4.98 11.50
C THR A 378 -23.78 3.80 11.65
N SER A 379 -24.27 3.22 10.56
CA SER A 379 -25.16 2.04 10.62
C SER A 379 -24.52 0.83 11.33
N TYR A 380 -23.18 0.82 11.46
CA TYR A 380 -22.42 -0.19 12.21
C TYR A 380 -21.88 0.33 13.56
N SER A 381 -22.42 1.43 14.10
CA SER A 381 -21.92 2.09 15.33
C SER A 381 -21.92 1.18 16.56
N ALA A 382 -22.81 0.20 16.62
CA ALA A 382 -22.81 -0.81 17.68
C ALA A 382 -21.47 -1.58 17.75
N THR A 383 -20.80 -1.81 16.61
CA THR A 383 -19.56 -2.55 16.50
C THR A 383 -18.35 -1.63 16.42
N ASN A 384 -18.34 -0.68 15.47
CA ASN A 384 -17.19 0.19 15.23
C ASN A 384 -17.09 1.37 16.20
N LYS A 385 -18.11 1.59 17.05
CA LYS A 385 -18.17 2.68 18.06
C LYS A 385 -18.13 4.09 17.47
N MET A 386 -18.58 4.24 16.20
CA MET A 386 -18.59 5.53 15.52
C MET A 386 -20.03 6.02 15.32
N THR A 387 -20.48 6.88 16.22
CA THR A 387 -21.76 7.61 16.14
C THR A 387 -21.67 8.78 15.16
N PRO A 388 -22.79 9.37 14.71
CA PRO A 388 -22.80 10.59 13.90
C PRO A 388 -21.92 11.68 14.49
N ASP A 389 -22.06 11.94 15.81
CA ASP A 389 -21.26 12.92 16.54
C ASP A 389 -19.75 12.60 16.50
N ASN A 390 -19.35 11.35 16.77
CA ASN A 390 -17.95 10.94 16.70
C ASN A 390 -17.35 11.15 15.30
N LEU A 391 -18.11 10.87 14.25
CA LEU A 391 -17.68 11.08 12.86
C LEU A 391 -17.60 12.58 12.55
N ALA A 392 -18.59 13.38 12.99
CA ALA A 392 -18.60 14.82 12.83
C ALA A 392 -17.38 15.47 13.50
N ILE A 393 -17.00 15.04 14.71
CA ILE A 393 -15.76 15.48 15.38
C ILE A 393 -14.53 15.15 14.54
N CYS A 394 -14.47 13.95 13.96
CA CYS A 394 -13.31 13.49 13.19
C CYS A 394 -13.13 14.23 11.86
N PHE A 395 -14.22 14.67 11.22
CA PHE A 395 -14.19 15.26 9.89
C PHE A 395 -14.26 16.78 9.85
N SER A 396 -14.98 17.43 10.78
CA SER A 396 -15.17 18.88 10.75
C SER A 396 -13.87 19.67 10.61
N PRO A 397 -12.75 19.35 11.32
CA PRO A 397 -11.50 20.07 11.13
C PRO A 397 -10.85 19.87 9.76
N ALA A 398 -11.21 18.81 9.04
CA ALA A 398 -10.68 18.54 7.70
C ALA A 398 -11.48 19.21 6.59
N LEU A 399 -12.68 19.70 6.89
CA LEU A 399 -13.60 20.32 5.93
C LEU A 399 -13.45 21.85 5.88
N VAL A 400 -12.77 22.43 6.88
CA VAL A 400 -12.37 23.83 6.95
C VAL A 400 -10.86 23.91 6.81
N CYS A 401 -10.36 24.85 6.06
CA CYS A 401 -8.92 25.09 5.93
C CYS A 401 -8.74 26.49 5.30
N GLY A 402 -9.23 27.50 6.02
CA GLY A 402 -9.14 28.91 5.59
C GLY A 402 -7.80 29.54 5.89
N SER A 403 -7.71 30.83 5.68
CA SER A 403 -6.54 31.65 5.98
C SER A 403 -6.42 32.00 7.45
N ASP A 404 -7.54 32.03 8.19
CA ASP A 404 -7.64 32.37 9.62
C ASP A 404 -7.97 31.12 10.47
N GLN A 405 -6.94 30.57 11.13
CA GLN A 405 -7.07 29.40 12.01
C GLN A 405 -8.04 29.61 13.19
N LEU A 406 -8.19 30.85 13.70
CA LEU A 406 -9.11 31.15 14.78
C LEU A 406 -10.56 31.14 14.28
N ALA A 407 -10.80 31.69 13.10
CA ALA A 407 -12.09 31.62 12.44
C ALA A 407 -12.47 30.17 12.10
N ASP A 408 -11.55 29.39 11.57
CA ASP A 408 -11.71 27.96 11.29
C ASP A 408 -12.09 27.16 12.57
N ALA A 409 -11.39 27.40 13.67
CA ALA A 409 -11.68 26.75 14.95
C ALA A 409 -13.10 27.04 15.43
N LYS A 410 -13.59 28.27 15.28
CA LYS A 410 -14.97 28.65 15.64
C LYS A 410 -15.98 27.98 14.69
N MET A 411 -15.66 27.89 13.41
CA MET A 411 -16.53 27.26 12.42
C MET A 411 -16.63 25.75 12.59
N THR A 412 -15.57 25.10 13.10
CA THR A 412 -15.54 23.65 13.31
C THR A 412 -16.72 23.16 14.18
N SER A 413 -17.14 23.91 15.20
CA SER A 413 -18.29 23.57 16.06
C SER A 413 -19.62 23.62 15.30
N ILE A 414 -19.79 24.60 14.44
CA ILE A 414 -21.00 24.76 13.60
C ILE A 414 -21.05 23.63 12.56
N ILE A 415 -19.93 23.38 11.88
CA ILE A 415 -19.85 22.34 10.85
C ILE A 415 -20.02 20.95 11.45
N ARG A 416 -19.57 20.72 12.69
CA ARG A 416 -19.85 19.48 13.43
C ARG A 416 -21.35 19.22 13.50
N ARG A 417 -22.14 20.20 13.96
CA ARG A 417 -23.61 20.08 14.07
C ARG A 417 -24.28 19.87 12.73
N ILE A 418 -23.85 20.62 11.71
CA ILE A 418 -24.33 20.44 10.32
C ILE A 418 -24.05 19.02 9.82
N LEU A 419 -22.83 18.53 10.02
CA LEU A 419 -22.43 17.20 9.56
C LEU A 419 -23.14 16.10 10.33
N GLU A 420 -23.30 16.24 11.64
CA GLU A 420 -24.08 15.32 12.48
C GLU A 420 -25.51 15.21 11.99
N ALA A 421 -26.20 16.33 11.83
CA ALA A 421 -27.57 16.38 11.30
C ALA A 421 -27.68 15.79 9.89
N ALA A 422 -26.69 16.04 9.02
CA ALA A 422 -26.67 15.51 7.66
C ALA A 422 -26.43 13.99 7.59
N VAL A 423 -25.83 13.40 8.61
CA VAL A 423 -25.56 11.96 8.69
C VAL A 423 -26.75 11.21 9.30
N GLU A 424 -27.50 11.86 10.17
CA GLU A 424 -28.68 11.31 10.86
C GLU A 424 -29.93 11.30 9.98
N ASN A 425 -30.05 12.23 9.04
CA ASN A 425 -31.20 12.40 8.15
C ASN A 425 -30.89 12.05 6.70
#